data_2d70daf061e1cae0f3e9e597fb8996bc
#
_entry.id   2d70daf061e1cae0f3e9e597fb8996bc
#
_cell.length_a   1.000
_cell.length_b   1.000
_cell.length_c   1.000
_cell.angle_alpha   90.00
_cell.angle_beta   90.00
_cell.angle_gamma   90.00
#
_symmetry.space_group_name_H-M   'P 1'
#
loop_
_entity.id
_entity.type
_entity.pdbx_description
1 polymer ?
#
loop_
_entity_poly.entity_id
_entity_poly.type
_entity_poly.pdbx_seq_one_letter_code
_entity_poly.pdbx_strand_id
1 'polypeptide(L)'
;TYVTAGNGEYRAVRVARSDSATTADACTGNAATATKLAAKRTIALSGAAAGTATSFDGSGNITIPVTALSPSAIRAQWYAAYPDGAEAHNAMWGGRDITAAFNNGTVSANIANGTFKDIFPGDYITKQVTIPKAFADDNVTVLFAGGTYTVNWVVADCDYWINKGDTALTAHHVAIVPQVPIFAARMNATNTTAGGYAGSEMCRKIIYACARGIIHAFGSDHILTFRDGISNSVDISYISSGIPQWTGAPDWWGVWVSAQCNLMSEMMVHGAPVCAAGAMDNTMATRQMSAFCLSQKLINYNRQAWWLRDVTSSVRFASSDTDGSVNVTSASSPLGVRPFALLK
;
A
#
# COMPACT_ATOMS: atom_id res chain seq x y z
N THR A 1 37.95 -25.88 -71.27
CA THR A 1 37.85 -27.05 -72.13
C THR A 1 38.51 -26.70 -73.44
N TYR A 2 39.42 -27.52 -73.91
CA TYR A 2 40.09 -27.45 -75.22
C TYR A 2 39.45 -28.46 -76.17
N VAL A 3 39.20 -28.12 -77.38
CA VAL A 3 38.79 -29.04 -78.43
C VAL A 3 39.92 -29.09 -79.48
N THR A 4 40.24 -30.25 -79.92
CA THR A 4 41.21 -30.44 -80.97
C THR A 4 40.60 -30.02 -82.32
N ALA A 5 41.25 -29.05 -82.98
CA ALA A 5 40.93 -28.78 -84.40
C ALA A 5 41.56 -29.87 -85.26
N GLY A 6 40.95 -30.23 -86.36
CA GLY A 6 41.37 -31.35 -87.22
C GLY A 6 42.77 -31.25 -87.81
N ASN A 7 43.57 -30.24 -87.50
CA ASN A 7 44.99 -30.06 -87.83
C ASN A 7 45.99 -30.30 -86.65
N GLY A 8 45.48 -30.81 -85.49
CA GLY A 8 46.32 -31.10 -84.32
C GLY A 8 46.58 -29.87 -83.45
N GLU A 9 46.02 -28.70 -83.74
CA GLU A 9 46.14 -27.51 -82.87
C GLU A 9 45.08 -27.49 -81.81
N TYR A 10 45.44 -27.07 -80.59
CA TYR A 10 44.50 -26.85 -79.51
C TYR A 10 44.04 -25.43 -79.52
N ARG A 11 42.74 -25.26 -79.65
CA ARG A 11 42.10 -23.92 -79.52
C ARG A 11 41.39 -23.87 -78.19
N ALA A 12 41.60 -22.78 -77.51
CA ALA A 12 40.82 -22.46 -76.33
C ALA A 12 39.37 -22.10 -76.75
N VAL A 13 38.42 -22.92 -76.41
CA VAL A 13 36.99 -22.59 -76.58
C VAL A 13 36.59 -21.81 -75.36
N ARG A 14 36.23 -20.54 -75.56
CA ARG A 14 35.46 -19.83 -74.55
C ARG A 14 34.12 -20.54 -74.42
N VAL A 15 33.93 -21.21 -73.31
CA VAL A 15 32.58 -21.62 -72.94
C VAL A 15 31.77 -20.32 -72.77
N ALA A 16 30.75 -20.14 -73.59
CA ALA A 16 29.82 -19.06 -73.40
C ALA A 16 29.33 -19.12 -71.96
N ARG A 17 29.34 -18.00 -71.26
CA ARG A 17 28.72 -17.95 -69.96
C ARG A 17 27.30 -18.48 -70.16
N SER A 18 26.95 -19.50 -69.44
CA SER A 18 25.57 -19.90 -69.33
C SER A 18 24.85 -18.77 -68.61
N ASP A 19 24.05 -18.00 -69.35
CA ASP A 19 23.25 -16.91 -68.81
C ASP A 19 22.11 -17.42 -67.89
N SER A 20 21.97 -18.74 -67.75
CA SER A 20 21.02 -19.39 -66.83
C SER A 20 21.54 -20.72 -66.35
N ALA A 21 22.12 -20.71 -65.18
CA ALA A 21 22.29 -21.95 -64.40
C ALA A 21 20.93 -22.29 -63.81
N THR A 22 20.26 -23.31 -64.30
CA THR A 22 18.97 -23.77 -63.79
C THR A 22 19.11 -24.49 -62.43
N THR A 23 20.30 -24.92 -62.07
CA THR A 23 20.63 -25.52 -60.75
C THR A 23 22.09 -25.28 -60.43
N ALA A 24 22.40 -24.70 -59.28
CA ALA A 24 23.71 -24.70 -58.70
C ALA A 24 23.68 -25.68 -57.51
N ASP A 25 24.44 -26.76 -57.57
CA ASP A 25 24.53 -27.79 -56.52
C ASP A 25 25.17 -27.26 -55.22
N ALA A 26 25.96 -26.21 -55.30
CA ALA A 26 26.47 -25.45 -54.17
C ALA A 26 26.89 -24.05 -54.56
N CYS A 27 26.46 -23.03 -53.83
CA CYS A 27 26.98 -21.68 -53.87
C CYS A 27 27.98 -21.53 -52.72
N THR A 28 29.29 -21.58 -53.01
CA THR A 28 30.34 -21.44 -52.01
C THR A 28 30.65 -20.00 -51.58
N GLY A 29 29.90 -19.03 -52.12
CA GLY A 29 30.00 -17.60 -51.78
C GLY A 29 28.65 -16.97 -51.52
N ASN A 30 28.64 -15.78 -50.90
CA ASN A 30 27.42 -14.99 -50.72
C ASN A 30 26.85 -14.64 -52.13
N ALA A 31 25.62 -15.05 -52.37
CA ALA A 31 24.88 -14.56 -53.54
C ALA A 31 24.78 -13.05 -53.43
N ALA A 32 25.18 -12.32 -54.48
CA ALA A 32 25.09 -10.84 -54.48
C ALA A 32 23.64 -10.31 -54.29
N THR A 33 22.65 -11.18 -54.52
CA THR A 33 21.22 -10.90 -54.31
C THR A 33 20.48 -12.18 -53.94
N ALA A 34 20.40 -12.48 -52.64
CA ALA A 34 19.41 -13.43 -52.13
C ALA A 34 18.10 -12.69 -51.92
N THR A 35 17.15 -12.81 -52.84
CA THR A 35 15.86 -12.11 -52.81
C THR A 35 14.88 -12.73 -51.80
N LYS A 36 15.10 -14.00 -51.41
CA LYS A 36 14.19 -14.73 -50.52
C LYS A 36 14.92 -15.80 -49.71
N LEU A 37 14.41 -16.09 -48.53
CA LEU A 37 14.79 -17.28 -47.78
C LEU A 37 14.26 -18.54 -48.50
N ALA A 38 15.03 -19.61 -48.53
CA ALA A 38 14.61 -20.91 -49.13
C ALA A 38 13.34 -21.45 -48.41
N ALA A 39 13.18 -21.19 -47.14
CA ALA A 39 11.97 -21.47 -46.37
C ALA A 39 11.55 -20.23 -45.58
N LYS A 40 10.27 -19.87 -45.67
CA LYS A 40 9.71 -18.81 -44.87
C LYS A 40 9.89 -19.07 -43.36
N ARG A 41 10.19 -18.02 -42.61
CA ARG A 41 10.30 -18.07 -41.14
C ARG A 41 9.14 -17.27 -40.54
N THR A 42 8.69 -17.65 -39.37
CA THR A 42 7.72 -16.90 -38.61
C THR A 42 8.44 -16.05 -37.59
N ILE A 43 8.15 -14.76 -37.56
CA ILE A 43 8.60 -13.84 -36.54
C ILE A 43 7.41 -13.55 -35.62
N ALA A 44 7.55 -13.84 -34.34
CA ALA A 44 6.51 -13.63 -33.34
C ALA A 44 7.04 -12.77 -32.19
N LEU A 45 6.15 -11.97 -31.60
CA LEU A 45 6.40 -11.28 -30.33
C LEU A 45 6.07 -12.21 -29.16
N SER A 46 6.91 -12.21 -28.14
CA SER A 46 6.68 -12.97 -26.91
C SER A 46 6.98 -12.13 -25.68
N GLY A 47 6.40 -12.49 -24.52
CA GLY A 47 6.62 -11.80 -23.25
C GLY A 47 5.65 -10.66 -23.00
N ALA A 48 6.17 -9.45 -22.70
CA ALA A 48 5.37 -8.29 -22.31
C ALA A 48 4.46 -7.74 -23.44
N ALA A 49 4.82 -8.00 -24.69
CA ALA A 49 4.07 -7.55 -25.85
C ALA A 49 3.46 -8.73 -26.59
N ALA A 50 2.25 -8.57 -27.09
CA ALA A 50 1.59 -9.52 -27.97
C ALA A 50 1.31 -8.87 -29.35
N GLY A 51 1.50 -9.67 -30.41
CA GLY A 51 1.21 -9.27 -31.78
C GLY A 51 1.00 -10.50 -32.65
N THR A 52 0.36 -10.32 -33.79
CA THR A 52 0.13 -11.42 -34.74
C THR A 52 1.47 -11.87 -35.32
N ALA A 53 1.76 -13.17 -35.21
CA ALA A 53 2.94 -13.74 -35.82
C ALA A 53 2.91 -13.55 -37.35
N THR A 54 4.00 -13.05 -37.94
CA THR A 54 4.07 -12.73 -39.35
C THR A 54 5.11 -13.60 -40.04
N SER A 55 4.72 -14.17 -41.19
CA SER A 55 5.64 -14.95 -42.03
C SER A 55 6.59 -14.00 -42.76
N PHE A 56 7.89 -14.29 -42.69
CA PHE A 56 8.96 -13.51 -43.29
C PHE A 56 9.81 -14.39 -44.21
N ASP A 57 9.99 -13.95 -45.45
CA ASP A 57 10.78 -14.64 -46.46
C ASP A 57 12.00 -13.83 -46.97
N GLY A 58 12.20 -12.65 -46.39
CA GLY A 58 13.34 -11.79 -46.80
C GLY A 58 13.11 -10.92 -48.03
N SER A 59 11.93 -11.00 -48.67
CA SER A 59 11.65 -10.24 -49.91
C SER A 59 11.31 -8.76 -49.67
N GLY A 60 11.03 -8.35 -48.44
CA GLY A 60 10.67 -6.98 -48.10
C GLY A 60 10.56 -6.77 -46.58
N ASN A 61 10.35 -5.53 -46.20
CA ASN A 61 10.11 -5.20 -44.77
C ASN A 61 8.78 -5.76 -44.31
N ILE A 62 8.74 -6.20 -43.04
CA ILE A 62 7.48 -6.59 -42.38
C ILE A 62 7.21 -5.64 -41.21
N THR A 63 5.93 -5.47 -40.92
CA THR A 63 5.46 -4.77 -39.74
C THR A 63 4.71 -5.78 -38.86
N ILE A 64 5.11 -5.89 -37.60
CA ILE A 64 4.37 -6.68 -36.60
C ILE A 64 3.66 -5.69 -35.69
N PRO A 65 2.36 -5.45 -35.87
CA PRO A 65 1.63 -4.54 -34.99
C PRO A 65 1.58 -5.12 -33.58
N VAL A 66 1.93 -4.31 -32.59
CA VAL A 66 1.70 -4.64 -31.19
C VAL A 66 0.22 -4.43 -30.91
N THR A 67 -0.52 -5.51 -30.72
CA THR A 67 -1.97 -5.48 -30.47
C THR A 67 -2.31 -5.39 -28.99
N ALA A 68 -1.40 -5.82 -28.12
CA ALA A 68 -1.56 -5.70 -26.68
C ALA A 68 -0.21 -5.66 -25.97
N LEU A 69 -0.17 -4.91 -24.86
CA LEU A 69 0.89 -4.98 -23.86
C LEU A 69 0.30 -5.64 -22.61
N SER A 70 1.04 -6.54 -21.99
CA SER A 70 0.61 -7.14 -20.73
C SER A 70 0.52 -6.06 -19.64
N PRO A 71 -0.67 -5.79 -19.05
CA PRO A 71 -0.80 -4.79 -17.99
C PRO A 71 0.11 -5.08 -16.79
N SER A 72 0.34 -6.35 -16.49
CA SER A 72 1.24 -6.78 -15.41
C SER A 72 2.71 -6.45 -15.72
N ALA A 73 3.15 -6.64 -16.97
CA ALA A 73 4.52 -6.33 -17.37
C ALA A 73 4.78 -4.81 -17.40
N ILE A 74 3.82 -4.02 -17.90
CA ILE A 74 3.90 -2.54 -17.85
C ILE A 74 4.00 -2.08 -16.39
N ARG A 75 3.11 -2.59 -15.55
CA ARG A 75 3.08 -2.23 -14.12
C ARG A 75 4.39 -2.60 -13.42
N ALA A 76 4.93 -3.81 -13.69
CA ALA A 76 6.19 -4.25 -13.11
C ALA A 76 7.37 -3.34 -13.53
N GLN A 77 7.45 -2.97 -14.80
CA GLN A 77 8.48 -2.04 -15.28
C GLN A 77 8.34 -0.64 -14.67
N TRP A 78 7.10 -0.17 -14.56
CA TRP A 78 6.83 1.14 -13.98
C TRP A 78 7.20 1.19 -12.49
N TYR A 79 6.83 0.18 -11.70
CA TYR A 79 7.22 0.09 -10.29
C TYR A 79 8.75 -0.04 -10.13
N ALA A 80 9.42 -0.79 -11.01
CA ALA A 80 10.88 -0.94 -10.98
C ALA A 80 11.63 0.38 -11.30
N ALA A 81 11.00 1.28 -12.05
CA ALA A 81 11.54 2.59 -12.41
C ALA A 81 11.05 3.72 -11.48
N TYR A 82 10.13 3.41 -10.54
CA TYR A 82 9.57 4.42 -9.66
C TYR A 82 10.61 4.88 -8.63
N PRO A 83 10.68 6.19 -8.33
CA PRO A 83 11.65 6.70 -7.36
C PRO A 83 11.47 6.07 -5.98
N ASP A 84 12.58 5.74 -5.34
CA ASP A 84 12.56 5.25 -3.96
C ASP A 84 12.21 6.36 -2.96
N GLY A 85 11.69 5.97 -1.80
CA GLY A 85 11.44 6.82 -0.66
C GLY A 85 9.97 7.09 -0.36
N ALA A 86 9.71 7.40 0.90
CA ALA A 86 8.35 7.53 1.44
C ALA A 86 7.52 8.60 0.72
N GLU A 87 8.09 9.77 0.42
CA GLU A 87 7.36 10.88 -0.20
C GLU A 87 6.84 10.51 -1.59
N ALA A 88 7.70 9.91 -2.44
CA ALA A 88 7.29 9.46 -3.77
C ALA A 88 6.19 8.38 -3.67
N HIS A 89 6.40 7.38 -2.84
CA HIS A 89 5.47 6.26 -2.69
C HIS A 89 4.11 6.69 -2.12
N ASN A 90 4.08 7.66 -1.22
CA ASN A 90 2.85 8.22 -0.66
C ASN A 90 1.97 8.99 -1.67
N ALA A 91 2.50 9.31 -2.84
CA ALA A 91 1.76 10.01 -3.89
C ALA A 91 0.92 9.08 -4.78
N MET A 92 0.98 7.75 -4.57
CA MET A 92 0.39 6.77 -5.47
C MET A 92 -0.42 5.70 -4.77
N TRP A 93 -1.56 5.31 -5.37
CA TRP A 93 -2.37 4.20 -4.89
C TRP A 93 -1.90 2.86 -5.48
N GLY A 94 -1.49 1.91 -4.63
CA GLY A 94 -1.11 0.55 -5.02
C GLY A 94 -2.31 -0.39 -5.14
N GLY A 95 -2.96 -0.68 -4.05
CA GLY A 95 -4.16 -1.53 -3.97
C GLY A 95 -3.90 -3.01 -4.23
N ARG A 96 -2.67 -3.50 -4.05
CA ARG A 96 -2.24 -4.87 -4.32
C ARG A 96 -2.18 -5.69 -3.04
N ASP A 97 -2.36 -7.00 -3.18
CA ASP A 97 -1.99 -7.95 -2.13
C ASP A 97 -0.47 -8.15 -2.11
N ILE A 98 0.16 -7.70 -1.04
CA ILE A 98 1.61 -7.87 -0.80
C ILE A 98 1.91 -8.90 0.30
N THR A 99 0.92 -9.72 0.67
CA THR A 99 1.05 -10.72 1.74
C THR A 99 2.21 -11.70 1.50
N ALA A 100 2.37 -12.19 0.27
CA ALA A 100 3.46 -13.10 -0.07
C ALA A 100 4.83 -12.42 0.06
N ALA A 101 4.96 -11.16 -0.39
CA ALA A 101 6.18 -10.37 -0.26
C ALA A 101 6.50 -10.01 1.19
N PHE A 102 5.50 -9.82 2.03
CA PHE A 102 5.70 -9.68 3.48
C PHE A 102 6.20 -10.99 4.10
N ASN A 103 5.55 -12.11 3.81
CA ASN A 103 5.89 -13.40 4.41
C ASN A 103 7.30 -13.90 4.02
N ASN A 104 7.85 -13.49 2.89
CA ASN A 104 9.23 -13.82 2.47
C ASN A 104 10.27 -12.77 2.90
N GLY A 105 9.87 -11.74 3.66
CA GLY A 105 10.74 -10.70 4.20
C GLY A 105 11.07 -9.54 3.26
N THR A 106 10.62 -9.57 2.00
CA THR A 106 10.91 -8.51 1.02
C THR A 106 10.33 -7.16 1.45
N VAL A 107 9.08 -7.15 1.93
CA VAL A 107 8.41 -5.93 2.40
C VAL A 107 9.18 -5.32 3.58
N SER A 108 9.50 -6.13 4.60
CA SER A 108 10.24 -5.64 5.78
C SER A 108 11.63 -5.12 5.41
N ALA A 109 12.34 -5.77 4.48
CA ALA A 109 13.63 -5.29 4.01
C ALA A 109 13.53 -3.94 3.30
N ASN A 110 12.51 -3.75 2.45
CA ASN A 110 12.28 -2.50 1.71
C ASN A 110 11.78 -1.35 2.61
N ILE A 111 11.08 -1.67 3.69
CA ILE A 111 10.75 -0.68 4.73
C ILE A 111 12.03 -0.28 5.48
N ALA A 112 12.77 -1.25 6.00
CA ALA A 112 13.93 -0.99 6.86
C ALA A 112 15.03 -0.16 6.19
N ASN A 113 15.21 -0.28 4.87
CA ASN A 113 16.18 0.50 4.11
C ASN A 113 15.63 1.87 3.61
N GLY A 114 14.35 2.17 3.86
CA GLY A 114 13.71 3.43 3.48
C GLY A 114 13.43 3.60 1.98
N THR A 115 13.60 2.56 1.16
CA THR A 115 13.28 2.63 -0.27
C THR A 115 11.79 2.49 -0.53
N PHE A 116 11.08 1.73 0.30
CA PHE A 116 9.67 1.33 0.14
C PHE A 116 9.36 0.66 -1.20
N LYS A 117 10.39 0.12 -1.85
CA LYS A 117 10.26 -0.49 -3.17
C LYS A 117 9.11 -1.48 -3.21
N ASP A 118 8.21 -1.31 -4.19
CA ASP A 118 6.99 -2.11 -4.38
C ASP A 118 5.98 -2.04 -3.21
N ILE A 119 6.02 -0.97 -2.40
CA ILE A 119 5.08 -0.74 -1.29
C ILE A 119 4.42 0.64 -1.48
N PHE A 120 3.10 0.69 -1.55
CA PHE A 120 2.34 1.92 -1.78
C PHE A 120 1.11 1.99 -0.88
N PRO A 121 0.62 3.18 -0.53
CA PRO A 121 -0.67 3.33 0.12
C PRO A 121 -1.77 2.58 -0.65
N GLY A 122 -2.61 1.86 0.08
CA GLY A 122 -3.63 1.00 -0.52
C GLY A 122 -3.20 -0.45 -0.75
N ASP A 123 -1.90 -0.77 -0.84
CA ASP A 123 -1.44 -2.16 -0.79
C ASP A 123 -1.85 -2.78 0.56
N TYR A 124 -2.06 -4.08 0.61
CA TYR A 124 -2.51 -4.72 1.84
C TYR A 124 -1.84 -6.05 2.13
N ILE A 125 -1.77 -6.37 3.42
CA ILE A 125 -1.29 -7.64 3.96
C ILE A 125 -2.45 -8.33 4.65
N THR A 126 -2.79 -9.54 4.25
CA THR A 126 -3.83 -10.33 4.90
C THR A 126 -3.25 -11.14 6.04
N LYS A 127 -3.78 -10.95 7.24
CA LYS A 127 -3.38 -11.71 8.45
C LYS A 127 -4.59 -12.16 9.23
N GLN A 128 -4.49 -13.35 9.81
CA GLN A 128 -5.39 -13.77 10.87
C GLN A 128 -4.87 -13.19 12.19
N VAL A 129 -5.72 -12.45 12.89
CA VAL A 129 -5.40 -11.79 14.16
C VAL A 129 -6.34 -12.30 15.24
N THR A 130 -5.79 -12.89 16.29
CA THR A 130 -6.53 -13.28 17.49
C THR A 130 -6.38 -12.19 18.54
N ILE A 131 -7.46 -11.44 18.78
CA ILE A 131 -7.49 -10.38 19.78
C ILE A 131 -8.00 -11.00 21.10
N PRO A 132 -7.22 -10.93 22.19
CA PRO A 132 -7.63 -11.49 23.47
C PRO A 132 -8.79 -10.73 24.10
N LYS A 133 -9.45 -11.32 25.09
CA LYS A 133 -10.48 -10.66 25.90
C LYS A 133 -9.89 -9.41 26.57
N ALA A 134 -10.71 -8.37 26.64
CA ALA A 134 -10.43 -7.16 27.41
C ALA A 134 -11.42 -7.06 28.57
N PHE A 135 -10.90 -6.74 29.75
CA PHE A 135 -11.66 -6.60 30.98
C PHE A 135 -11.57 -5.17 31.50
N ALA A 136 -12.60 -4.71 32.20
CA ALA A 136 -12.58 -3.48 32.99
C ALA A 136 -11.55 -3.54 34.14
N ASP A 137 -11.39 -2.46 34.87
CA ASP A 137 -10.43 -2.38 35.98
C ASP A 137 -10.73 -3.36 37.13
N ASP A 138 -11.97 -3.84 37.22
CA ASP A 138 -12.38 -4.90 38.18
C ASP A 138 -11.87 -6.30 37.78
N ASN A 139 -11.30 -6.46 36.59
CA ASN A 139 -10.84 -7.73 35.99
C ASN A 139 -11.95 -8.81 35.85
N VAL A 140 -13.20 -8.46 35.99
CA VAL A 140 -14.39 -9.34 35.90
C VAL A 140 -15.30 -8.91 34.76
N THR A 141 -15.61 -7.62 34.68
CA THR A 141 -16.48 -7.09 33.63
C THR A 141 -15.82 -7.16 32.27
N VAL A 142 -16.43 -7.91 31.35
CA VAL A 142 -15.90 -8.07 29.98
C VAL A 142 -16.28 -6.87 29.15
N LEU A 143 -15.29 -6.12 28.69
CA LEU A 143 -15.44 -5.00 27.75
C LEU A 143 -15.45 -5.48 26.30
N PHE A 144 -14.68 -6.51 26.02
CA PHE A 144 -14.59 -7.19 24.73
C PHE A 144 -14.33 -8.68 24.92
N ALA A 145 -15.14 -9.52 24.25
CA ALA A 145 -15.11 -10.97 24.46
C ALA A 145 -13.91 -11.69 23.83
N GLY A 146 -13.09 -10.95 23.07
CA GLY A 146 -12.05 -11.54 22.24
C GLY A 146 -12.59 -12.13 20.94
N GLY A 147 -11.69 -12.49 20.03
CA GLY A 147 -12.06 -13.12 18.77
C GLY A 147 -10.89 -13.29 17.83
N THR A 148 -11.08 -14.12 16.81
CA THR A 148 -10.12 -14.33 15.73
C THR A 148 -10.72 -13.81 14.43
N TYR A 149 -9.97 -12.94 13.72
CA TYR A 149 -10.43 -12.21 12.54
C TYR A 149 -9.41 -12.35 11.42
N THR A 150 -9.87 -12.56 10.19
CA THR A 150 -9.04 -12.40 9.00
C THR A 150 -9.14 -10.95 8.55
N VAL A 151 -8.03 -10.23 8.57
CA VAL A 151 -7.98 -8.78 8.35
C VAL A 151 -7.05 -8.45 7.19
N ASN A 152 -7.54 -7.64 6.25
CA ASN A 152 -6.70 -6.98 5.27
C ASN A 152 -6.13 -5.69 5.90
N TRP A 153 -4.85 -5.70 6.21
CA TRP A 153 -4.13 -4.56 6.76
C TRP A 153 -3.59 -3.72 5.62
N VAL A 154 -4.22 -2.58 5.40
CA VAL A 154 -3.89 -1.65 4.32
C VAL A 154 -2.73 -0.78 4.74
N VAL A 155 -1.72 -0.63 3.88
CA VAL A 155 -0.68 0.39 4.00
C VAL A 155 -1.36 1.76 3.89
N ALA A 156 -1.41 2.49 4.98
CA ALA A 156 -2.05 3.80 5.03
C ALA A 156 -1.08 4.92 4.66
N ASP A 157 0.20 4.76 5.00
CA ASP A 157 1.22 5.78 4.74
C ASP A 157 2.62 5.20 4.97
N CYS A 158 3.60 5.72 4.24
CA CYS A 158 5.02 5.42 4.47
C CYS A 158 5.63 6.53 5.34
N ASP A 159 6.34 6.16 6.40
CA ASP A 159 7.05 7.07 7.31
C ASP A 159 6.18 8.16 7.97
N TYR A 160 4.91 7.86 8.24
CA TYR A 160 4.00 8.84 8.83
C TYR A 160 4.49 9.40 10.18
N TRP A 161 5.13 8.56 10.99
CA TRP A 161 5.70 8.91 12.32
C TRP A 161 7.19 9.23 12.31
N ILE A 162 7.86 9.21 11.17
CA ILE A 162 9.31 9.46 11.11
C ILE A 162 9.66 10.82 11.74
N ASN A 163 10.64 10.84 12.62
CA ASN A 163 11.11 12.01 13.34
C ASN A 163 10.04 12.71 14.22
N LYS A 164 8.97 12.01 14.59
CA LYS A 164 7.90 12.53 15.45
C LYS A 164 7.95 11.89 16.84
N GLY A 165 7.28 12.53 17.79
CA GLY A 165 7.23 12.14 19.19
C GLY A 165 8.10 13.00 20.09
N ASP A 166 7.84 13.00 21.41
CA ASP A 166 8.73 13.56 22.43
C ASP A 166 10.07 12.80 22.47
N THR A 167 10.03 11.54 22.06
CA THR A 167 11.18 10.72 21.67
C THR A 167 11.01 10.35 20.22
N ALA A 168 11.83 10.95 19.37
CA ALA A 168 11.69 10.83 17.91
C ALA A 168 11.82 9.37 17.43
N LEU A 169 10.86 8.92 16.63
CA LEU A 169 10.93 7.64 15.94
C LEU A 169 11.82 7.77 14.71
N THR A 170 12.95 7.08 14.70
CA THR A 170 13.93 7.13 13.58
C THR A 170 13.86 5.93 12.65
N ALA A 171 13.14 4.87 13.03
CA ALA A 171 13.00 3.69 12.19
C ALA A 171 12.00 3.93 11.06
N HIS A 172 12.40 3.57 9.83
CA HIS A 172 11.47 3.54 8.70
C HIS A 172 10.33 2.56 8.96
N HIS A 173 9.12 2.91 8.52
CA HIS A 173 7.93 2.13 8.79
C HIS A 173 6.80 2.45 7.79
N VAL A 174 5.82 1.56 7.73
CA VAL A 174 4.51 1.88 7.15
C VAL A 174 3.44 1.88 8.23
N ALA A 175 2.55 2.86 8.20
CA ALA A 175 1.35 2.83 8.99
C ALA A 175 0.37 1.84 8.35
N ILE A 176 -0.10 0.86 9.10
CA ILE A 176 -1.09 -0.12 8.64
C ILE A 176 -2.40 0.07 9.37
N VAL A 177 -3.51 -0.04 8.64
CA VAL A 177 -4.87 0.06 9.16
C VAL A 177 -5.73 -1.08 8.63
N PRO A 178 -6.69 -1.63 9.39
CA PRO A 178 -7.65 -2.58 8.84
C PRO A 178 -8.44 -1.93 7.70
N GLN A 179 -8.72 -2.68 6.64
CA GLN A 179 -9.56 -2.18 5.53
C GLN A 179 -10.96 -1.79 6.00
N VAL A 180 -11.49 -2.54 6.95
CA VAL A 180 -12.78 -2.32 7.61
C VAL A 180 -12.60 -2.42 9.14
N PRO A 181 -13.52 -1.87 9.95
CA PRO A 181 -13.51 -2.12 11.39
C PRO A 181 -13.50 -3.62 11.71
N ILE A 182 -12.67 -4.03 12.68
CA ILE A 182 -12.49 -5.45 13.01
C ILE A 182 -13.66 -6.01 13.81
N PHE A 183 -14.14 -5.22 14.76
CA PHE A 183 -15.27 -5.52 15.65
C PHE A 183 -15.89 -4.21 16.15
N ALA A 184 -16.97 -4.29 16.93
CA ALA A 184 -17.58 -3.11 17.56
C ALA A 184 -17.37 -3.13 19.08
N ALA A 185 -17.08 -1.95 19.66
CA ALA A 185 -16.97 -1.75 21.09
C ALA A 185 -17.27 -0.30 21.49
N ARG A 186 -17.49 -0.06 22.78
CA ARG A 186 -17.71 1.29 23.36
C ARG A 186 -16.38 1.94 23.71
N MET A 187 -16.35 3.28 23.69
CA MET A 187 -15.22 4.02 24.26
C MET A 187 -15.13 3.86 25.78
N ASN A 188 -16.28 3.99 26.47
CA ASN A 188 -16.44 3.84 27.91
C ASN A 188 -17.76 3.14 28.24
N ALA A 189 -17.87 2.53 29.40
CA ALA A 189 -19.11 1.92 29.88
C ALA A 189 -20.24 2.94 30.05
N THR A 190 -19.91 4.17 30.36
CA THR A 190 -20.85 5.29 30.55
C THR A 190 -20.52 6.44 29.61
N ASN A 191 -21.47 7.39 29.45
CA ASN A 191 -21.26 8.59 28.64
C ASN A 191 -20.36 9.57 29.39
N THR A 192 -19.05 9.34 29.31
CA THR A 192 -18.03 10.23 29.88
C THR A 192 -16.79 10.23 29.01
N THR A 193 -16.13 11.38 28.95
CA THR A 193 -14.81 11.54 28.35
C THR A 193 -13.76 11.96 29.38
N ALA A 194 -14.07 11.76 30.67
CA ALA A 194 -13.13 12.06 31.74
C ALA A 194 -11.79 11.33 31.55
N GLY A 195 -10.70 12.08 31.65
CA GLY A 195 -9.36 11.58 31.32
C GLY A 195 -9.03 11.51 29.84
N GLY A 196 -9.94 12.01 28.97
CA GLY A 196 -9.76 12.02 27.53
C GLY A 196 -9.75 10.61 26.90
N TYR A 197 -9.23 10.52 25.68
CA TYR A 197 -9.09 9.22 25.02
C TYR A 197 -8.07 8.34 25.75
N ALA A 198 -6.94 8.89 26.21
CA ALA A 198 -5.90 8.13 26.93
C ALA A 198 -6.42 7.48 28.21
N GLY A 199 -7.39 8.10 28.88
CA GLY A 199 -8.06 7.58 30.09
C GLY A 199 -9.20 6.59 29.80
N SER A 200 -9.66 6.47 28.55
CA SER A 200 -10.82 5.64 28.20
C SER A 200 -10.53 4.13 28.33
N GLU A 201 -11.61 3.35 28.55
CA GLU A 201 -11.53 1.88 28.53
C GLU A 201 -11.10 1.37 27.13
N MET A 202 -11.50 2.06 26.08
CA MET A 202 -11.06 1.75 24.72
C MET A 202 -9.54 1.77 24.64
N CYS A 203 -8.90 2.88 24.98
CA CYS A 203 -7.45 3.03 24.88
C CYS A 203 -6.70 2.05 25.83
N ARG A 204 -7.09 2.05 27.11
CA ARG A 204 -6.37 1.33 28.15
C ARG A 204 -6.54 -0.19 28.11
N LYS A 205 -7.65 -0.68 27.60
CA LYS A 205 -8.02 -2.10 27.65
C LYS A 205 -8.20 -2.72 26.28
N ILE A 206 -9.04 -2.11 25.43
CA ILE A 206 -9.43 -2.73 24.16
C ILE A 206 -8.30 -2.57 23.13
N ILE A 207 -7.74 -1.38 22.98
CA ILE A 207 -6.60 -1.13 22.08
C ILE A 207 -5.33 -1.84 22.54
N TYR A 208 -5.12 -1.96 23.86
CA TYR A 208 -4.06 -2.80 24.39
C TYR A 208 -4.22 -4.28 24.01
N ALA A 209 -5.45 -4.81 24.04
CA ALA A 209 -5.74 -6.17 23.55
C ALA A 209 -5.52 -6.28 22.03
N CYS A 210 -5.90 -5.27 21.24
CA CYS A 210 -5.60 -5.20 19.81
C CYS A 210 -4.09 -5.26 19.56
N ALA A 211 -3.30 -4.47 20.29
CA ALA A 211 -1.83 -4.45 20.14
C ALA A 211 -1.24 -5.85 20.34
N ARG A 212 -1.68 -6.58 21.38
CA ARG A 212 -1.22 -7.95 21.64
C ARG A 212 -1.55 -8.90 20.48
N GLY A 213 -2.76 -8.80 19.94
CA GLY A 213 -3.18 -9.62 18.78
C GLY A 213 -2.38 -9.29 17.53
N ILE A 214 -2.14 -8.01 17.25
CA ILE A 214 -1.36 -7.53 16.11
C ILE A 214 0.09 -7.99 16.23
N ILE A 215 0.72 -7.79 17.38
CA ILE A 215 2.09 -8.23 17.66
C ILE A 215 2.23 -9.75 17.47
N HIS A 216 1.26 -10.52 17.96
CA HIS A 216 1.27 -11.98 17.76
C HIS A 216 1.16 -12.38 16.28
N ALA A 217 0.34 -11.66 15.50
CA ALA A 217 0.10 -11.98 14.09
C ALA A 217 1.25 -11.56 13.16
N PHE A 218 1.90 -10.43 13.43
CA PHE A 218 2.99 -9.91 12.62
C PHE A 218 4.38 -10.28 13.11
N GLY A 219 4.53 -10.59 14.41
CA GLY A 219 5.80 -10.76 15.10
C GLY A 219 6.21 -9.48 15.85
N SER A 220 6.78 -9.65 17.04
CA SER A 220 7.22 -8.53 17.90
C SER A 220 8.25 -7.63 17.24
N ASP A 221 9.09 -8.21 16.38
CA ASP A 221 10.16 -7.48 15.70
C ASP A 221 9.67 -6.61 14.57
N HIS A 222 8.44 -6.82 14.09
CA HIS A 222 7.83 -6.07 13.00
C HIS A 222 6.94 -4.92 13.45
N ILE A 223 6.46 -4.90 14.70
CA ILE A 223 5.56 -3.85 15.21
C ILE A 223 6.36 -2.90 16.10
N LEU A 224 6.41 -1.63 15.68
CA LEU A 224 7.12 -0.59 16.41
C LEU A 224 6.34 -0.09 17.62
N THR A 225 7.09 0.23 18.67
CA THR A 225 6.59 1.11 19.75
C THR A 225 6.91 2.55 19.37
N PHE A 226 5.95 3.42 19.44
CA PHE A 226 6.09 4.84 19.11
C PHE A 226 5.49 5.72 20.21
N ARG A 227 5.94 6.96 20.25
CA ARG A 227 5.40 7.98 21.17
C ARG A 227 4.31 8.74 20.43
N ASP A 228 3.11 8.69 20.97
CA ASP A 228 1.93 9.33 20.38
C ASP A 228 1.46 10.46 21.31
N GLY A 229 1.31 11.65 20.76
CA GLY A 229 0.77 12.81 21.46
C GLY A 229 -0.73 12.86 21.23
N ILE A 230 -1.50 12.71 22.29
CA ILE A 230 -2.95 12.58 22.24
C ILE A 230 -3.60 13.80 22.91
N SER A 231 -4.49 14.46 22.20
CA SER A 231 -5.37 15.48 22.77
C SER A 231 -6.24 14.87 23.85
N ASN A 232 -6.21 15.44 25.05
CA ASN A 232 -6.80 14.78 26.21
C ASN A 232 -8.29 15.10 26.41
N SER A 233 -8.68 16.37 26.28
CA SER A 233 -10.08 16.78 26.47
C SER A 233 -10.38 18.14 25.85
N VAL A 234 -11.65 18.48 25.74
CA VAL A 234 -12.16 19.75 25.24
C VAL A 234 -12.76 20.57 26.38
N ASP A 235 -12.49 21.87 26.47
CA ASP A 235 -13.18 22.74 27.39
C ASP A 235 -14.63 22.98 26.94
N ILE A 236 -15.54 22.40 27.70
CA ILE A 236 -16.98 22.49 27.44
C ILE A 236 -17.54 23.93 27.57
N SER A 237 -16.85 24.81 28.31
CA SER A 237 -17.32 26.18 28.55
C SER A 237 -17.31 27.05 27.28
N TYR A 238 -16.54 26.66 26.26
CA TYR A 238 -16.42 27.36 24.99
C TYR A 238 -17.22 26.74 23.83
N ILE A 239 -17.91 25.63 24.05
CA ILE A 239 -18.76 25.01 23.02
C ILE A 239 -19.90 25.96 22.56
N SER A 240 -20.37 26.85 23.43
CA SER A 240 -21.36 27.84 23.08
C SER A 240 -20.91 28.88 22.05
N SER A 241 -19.60 29.06 21.87
CA SER A 241 -19.02 29.95 20.85
C SER A 241 -18.66 29.20 19.56
N GLY A 242 -18.92 27.91 19.48
CA GLY A 242 -18.60 27.07 18.33
C GLY A 242 -17.11 26.72 18.17
N ILE A 243 -16.26 27.11 19.11
CA ILE A 243 -14.82 26.82 19.10
C ILE A 243 -14.48 25.95 20.31
N PRO A 244 -14.25 24.64 20.13
CA PRO A 244 -13.78 23.78 21.20
C PRO A 244 -12.43 24.27 21.72
N GLN A 245 -12.29 24.41 23.05
CA GLN A 245 -11.04 24.71 23.71
C GLN A 245 -10.60 23.57 24.63
N TRP A 246 -9.32 23.54 24.94
CA TRP A 246 -8.68 22.46 25.65
C TRP A 246 -8.81 22.60 27.16
N THR A 247 -9.35 21.58 27.82
CA THR A 247 -9.11 21.33 29.24
C THR A 247 -8.69 19.88 29.41
N GLY A 248 -7.54 19.64 29.95
CA GLY A 248 -7.07 18.32 30.29
C GLY A 248 -6.22 18.38 31.54
N ALA A 249 -6.49 17.52 32.50
CA ALA A 249 -5.63 17.36 33.65
C ALA A 249 -4.83 16.07 33.49
N PRO A 250 -3.56 16.02 33.79
CA PRO A 250 -2.74 17.10 34.33
C PRO A 250 -2.28 18.11 33.31
N ASP A 251 -2.47 17.85 32.03
CA ASP A 251 -1.96 18.63 30.93
C ASP A 251 -3.12 19.04 30.00
N TRP A 252 -3.38 20.32 29.90
CA TRP A 252 -4.45 20.89 29.11
C TRP A 252 -4.22 20.78 27.59
N TRP A 253 -2.98 20.49 27.14
CA TRP A 253 -2.66 20.23 25.75
C TRP A 253 -2.98 18.79 25.35
N GLY A 254 -2.67 17.84 26.21
CA GLY A 254 -2.77 16.43 25.95
C GLY A 254 -1.75 15.62 26.73
N VAL A 255 -1.60 14.37 26.38
CA VAL A 255 -0.68 13.43 27.03
C VAL A 255 0.16 12.68 26.01
N TRP A 256 1.40 12.37 26.39
CA TRP A 256 2.24 11.47 25.65
C TRP A 256 2.02 10.03 26.09
N VAL A 257 1.71 9.15 25.16
CA VAL A 257 1.57 7.72 25.41
C VAL A 257 2.57 6.91 24.60
N SER A 258 3.07 5.82 25.16
CA SER A 258 3.78 4.80 24.41
C SER A 258 2.77 3.83 23.84
N ALA A 259 2.73 3.67 22.53
CA ALA A 259 1.77 2.83 21.84
C ALA A 259 2.46 1.90 20.84
N GLN A 260 1.90 0.72 20.64
CA GLN A 260 2.20 -0.19 19.53
C GLN A 260 1.00 -0.29 18.58
N CYS A 261 -0.14 0.23 19.05
CA CYS A 261 -1.39 0.29 18.32
C CYS A 261 -2.23 1.40 18.95
N ASN A 262 -2.99 2.14 18.13
CA ASN A 262 -3.86 3.19 18.65
C ASN A 262 -5.05 3.42 17.70
N LEU A 263 -6.08 4.17 18.13
CA LEU A 263 -7.10 4.71 17.21
C LEU A 263 -6.55 5.92 16.46
N MET A 264 -7.06 6.12 15.26
CA MET A 264 -6.72 7.29 14.44
C MET A 264 -7.46 8.54 14.92
N SER A 265 -6.86 9.72 14.69
CA SER A 265 -7.50 11.03 14.87
C SER A 265 -8.25 11.47 13.62
N GLU A 266 -9.10 12.51 13.76
CA GLU A 266 -9.74 13.18 12.62
C GLU A 266 -8.73 13.65 11.59
N MET A 267 -7.60 14.22 12.02
CA MET A 267 -6.55 14.69 11.14
C MET A 267 -5.97 13.55 10.28
N MET A 268 -5.73 12.39 10.87
CA MET A 268 -5.17 11.23 10.15
C MET A 268 -6.11 10.72 9.04
N VAL A 269 -7.41 10.81 9.27
CA VAL A 269 -8.43 10.22 8.38
C VAL A 269 -9.04 11.24 7.44
N HIS A 270 -9.33 12.45 7.93
CA HIS A 270 -10.08 13.48 7.18
C HIS A 270 -9.22 14.68 6.79
N GLY A 271 -7.98 14.77 7.29
CA GLY A 271 -7.05 15.86 6.96
C GLY A 271 -7.29 17.16 7.71
N ALA A 272 -8.30 17.18 8.60
CA ALA A 272 -8.60 18.33 9.44
C ALA A 272 -9.30 17.88 10.73
N PRO A 273 -9.11 18.56 11.87
CA PRO A 273 -9.98 18.45 13.01
C PRO A 273 -11.31 19.15 12.68
N VAL A 274 -12.40 18.40 12.62
CA VAL A 274 -13.74 18.91 12.24
C VAL A 274 -14.60 19.13 13.46
N CYS A 275 -14.62 18.17 14.36
CA CYS A 275 -15.47 18.16 15.56
C CYS A 275 -14.70 18.36 16.86
N ALA A 276 -13.39 18.19 16.84
CA ALA A 276 -12.53 18.30 18.01
C ALA A 276 -11.47 19.40 17.85
N ALA A 277 -10.98 19.91 18.98
CA ALA A 277 -9.82 20.80 18.97
C ALA A 277 -8.55 19.95 18.84
N GLY A 278 -7.79 20.13 17.76
CA GLY A 278 -6.69 19.26 17.38
C GLY A 278 -5.29 19.69 17.84
N ALA A 279 -5.10 20.37 18.99
CA ALA A 279 -3.81 20.98 19.31
C ALA A 279 -2.66 19.98 19.43
N MET A 280 -2.77 18.96 20.29
CA MET A 280 -1.72 17.97 20.46
C MET A 280 -1.63 17.03 19.26
N ASP A 281 -2.76 16.57 18.74
CA ASP A 281 -2.80 15.73 17.55
C ASP A 281 -2.20 16.43 16.34
N ASN A 282 -2.33 17.74 16.20
CA ASN A 282 -1.73 18.50 15.10
C ASN A 282 -0.20 18.57 15.15
N THR A 283 0.43 18.30 16.28
CA THR A 283 1.89 18.20 16.35
C THR A 283 2.40 16.85 15.87
N MET A 284 1.56 15.82 15.93
CA MET A 284 1.88 14.45 15.53
C MET A 284 1.29 14.10 14.18
N ALA A 285 0.01 14.35 14.00
CA ALA A 285 -0.74 14.10 12.78
C ALA A 285 -0.89 15.42 12.02
N THR A 286 0.13 15.79 11.26
CA THR A 286 0.17 17.09 10.53
C THR A 286 -0.56 17.05 9.19
N ARG A 287 -1.00 15.88 8.75
CA ARG A 287 -1.68 15.67 7.47
C ARG A 287 -2.57 14.42 7.50
N GLN A 288 -3.45 14.31 6.52
CA GLN A 288 -4.17 13.09 6.24
C GLN A 288 -3.19 11.96 5.84
N MET A 289 -3.44 10.73 6.28
CA MET A 289 -2.69 9.59 5.77
C MET A 289 -3.00 9.37 4.28
N SER A 290 -1.97 9.08 3.51
CA SER A 290 -2.03 9.05 2.04
C SER A 290 -3.10 8.11 1.50
N ALA A 291 -3.34 6.96 2.11
CA ALA A 291 -4.38 6.03 1.65
C ALA A 291 -5.79 6.62 1.73
N PHE A 292 -6.10 7.42 2.75
CA PHE A 292 -7.40 8.09 2.89
C PHE A 292 -7.53 9.28 1.94
N CYS A 293 -6.42 9.98 1.67
CA CYS A 293 -6.36 11.06 0.69
C CYS A 293 -6.56 10.52 -0.73
N LEU A 294 -5.84 9.46 -1.09
CA LEU A 294 -5.86 8.86 -2.42
C LEU A 294 -7.14 8.07 -2.71
N SER A 295 -7.80 7.53 -1.68
CA SER A 295 -9.04 6.77 -1.81
C SER A 295 -9.98 7.03 -0.64
N GLN A 296 -10.84 8.03 -0.79
CA GLN A 296 -11.88 8.33 0.21
C GLN A 296 -12.84 7.14 0.45
N LYS A 297 -12.99 6.24 -0.53
CA LYS A 297 -13.73 5.00 -0.35
C LYS A 297 -13.20 4.17 0.82
N LEU A 298 -11.91 4.28 1.15
CA LEU A 298 -11.32 3.57 2.28
C LEU A 298 -11.88 4.03 3.63
N ILE A 299 -12.37 5.28 3.74
CA ILE A 299 -12.93 5.82 4.99
C ILE A 299 -14.16 5.00 5.41
N ASN A 300 -15.05 4.69 4.47
CA ASN A 300 -16.31 3.98 4.74
C ASN A 300 -16.48 2.73 3.87
N TYR A 301 -15.44 1.94 3.69
CA TYR A 301 -15.35 0.84 2.74
C TYR A 301 -16.55 -0.13 2.78
N ASN A 302 -17.03 -0.47 3.99
CA ASN A 302 -18.19 -1.33 4.23
C ASN A 302 -19.42 -0.59 4.78
N ARG A 303 -19.44 0.75 4.73
CA ARG A 303 -20.52 1.59 5.25
C ARG A 303 -20.85 1.34 6.73
N GLN A 304 -19.84 1.08 7.54
CA GLN A 304 -19.94 0.90 8.98
C GLN A 304 -19.30 2.11 9.68
N ALA A 305 -20.02 2.73 10.60
CA ALA A 305 -19.49 3.79 11.46
C ALA A 305 -18.43 3.21 12.42
N TRP A 306 -17.36 3.98 12.68
CA TRP A 306 -16.24 3.56 13.50
C TRP A 306 -15.60 4.72 14.28
N TRP A 307 -14.93 4.37 15.37
CA TRP A 307 -14.35 5.32 16.31
C TRP A 307 -13.11 6.03 15.78
N LEU A 308 -13.07 7.35 15.99
CA LEU A 308 -11.88 8.18 16.06
C LEU A 308 -11.56 8.46 17.52
N ARG A 309 -10.31 8.88 17.81
CA ARG A 309 -9.87 9.07 19.20
C ARG A 309 -10.19 10.45 19.79
N ASP A 310 -10.57 11.42 18.96
CA ASP A 310 -10.70 12.81 19.36
C ASP A 310 -11.90 13.03 20.28
N VAL A 311 -11.66 13.78 21.36
CA VAL A 311 -12.71 14.19 22.30
C VAL A 311 -13.44 15.39 21.75
N THR A 312 -14.76 15.32 21.66
CA THR A 312 -15.59 16.39 21.10
C THR A 312 -16.48 17.08 22.13
N SER A 313 -16.73 16.45 23.26
CA SER A 313 -17.46 17.01 24.41
C SER A 313 -17.21 16.16 25.66
N SER A 314 -17.78 16.56 26.79
CA SER A 314 -17.69 15.81 28.06
C SER A 314 -18.27 14.39 28.01
N VAL A 315 -19.01 14.04 26.95
CA VAL A 315 -19.73 12.74 26.81
C VAL A 315 -19.54 12.08 25.44
N ARG A 316 -18.83 12.72 24.49
CA ARG A 316 -18.74 12.26 23.11
C ARG A 316 -17.31 12.26 22.58
N PHE A 317 -17.06 11.31 21.70
CA PHE A 317 -15.85 11.23 20.87
C PHE A 317 -16.23 11.39 19.38
N ALA A 318 -15.25 11.78 18.57
CA ALA A 318 -15.39 11.78 17.13
C ALA A 318 -15.53 10.37 16.59
N SER A 319 -16.23 10.25 15.49
CA SER A 319 -16.41 9.00 14.75
C SER A 319 -16.46 9.29 13.25
N SER A 320 -16.13 8.32 12.43
CA SER A 320 -16.45 8.36 11.00
C SER A 320 -17.77 7.65 10.79
N ASP A 321 -18.71 8.29 10.09
CA ASP A 321 -20.06 7.77 9.85
C ASP A 321 -20.09 6.80 8.64
N THR A 322 -21.26 6.22 8.42
CA THR A 322 -21.52 5.23 7.36
C THR A 322 -21.37 5.79 5.95
N ASP A 323 -21.42 7.10 5.78
CA ASP A 323 -21.19 7.81 4.52
C ASP A 323 -19.75 8.34 4.36
N GLY A 324 -18.93 8.18 5.42
CA GLY A 324 -17.53 8.65 5.46
C GLY A 324 -17.37 10.07 6.00
N SER A 325 -18.46 10.75 6.41
CA SER A 325 -18.38 12.03 7.09
C SER A 325 -17.88 11.87 8.53
N VAL A 326 -17.39 12.98 9.11
CA VAL A 326 -17.10 13.05 10.55
C VAL A 326 -18.41 13.22 11.32
N ASN A 327 -18.54 12.51 12.41
CA ASN A 327 -19.68 12.61 13.33
C ASN A 327 -19.20 12.59 14.78
N VAL A 328 -20.11 12.84 15.72
CA VAL A 328 -19.85 12.81 17.16
C VAL A 328 -20.78 11.80 17.84
N THR A 329 -20.19 10.86 18.54
CA THR A 329 -20.95 9.74 19.11
C THR A 329 -20.75 9.63 20.61
N SER A 330 -21.81 9.28 21.33
CA SER A 330 -21.79 9.08 22.78
C SER A 330 -20.79 7.97 23.17
N ALA A 331 -19.96 8.22 24.19
CA ALA A 331 -18.88 7.32 24.61
C ALA A 331 -19.35 5.89 24.91
N SER A 332 -20.59 5.71 25.36
CA SER A 332 -21.19 4.41 25.66
C SER A 332 -21.83 3.68 24.48
N SER A 333 -21.85 4.29 23.29
CA SER A 333 -22.36 3.64 22.08
C SER A 333 -21.32 2.65 21.50
N PRO A 334 -21.75 1.49 20.99
CA PRO A 334 -20.83 0.59 20.29
C PRO A 334 -20.64 1.04 18.86
N LEU A 335 -19.41 1.34 18.45
CA LEU A 335 -19.02 1.56 17.06
C LEU A 335 -17.84 0.67 16.67
N GLY A 336 -17.56 0.61 15.39
CA GLY A 336 -16.45 -0.15 14.84
C GLY A 336 -15.11 0.27 15.43
N VAL A 337 -14.25 -0.69 15.70
CA VAL A 337 -12.87 -0.48 16.18
C VAL A 337 -11.93 -0.71 15.01
N ARG A 338 -11.20 0.34 14.62
CA ARG A 338 -10.29 0.35 13.49
C ARG A 338 -8.95 0.96 13.89
N PRO A 339 -8.08 0.18 14.53
CA PRO A 339 -6.81 0.67 15.02
C PRO A 339 -5.78 0.82 13.90
N PHE A 340 -4.72 1.61 14.13
CA PHE A 340 -3.52 1.59 13.33
C PHE A 340 -2.34 1.05 14.12
N ALA A 341 -1.33 0.54 13.43
CA ALA A 341 -0.04 0.14 13.98
C ALA A 341 1.08 0.54 12.99
N LEU A 342 2.31 0.59 13.48
CA LEU A 342 3.48 0.89 12.64
C LEU A 342 4.26 -0.41 12.40
N LEU A 343 4.39 -0.79 11.13
CA LEU A 343 5.06 -1.99 10.66
C LEU A 343 6.44 -1.62 10.08
N LYS A 344 7.51 -2.36 10.49
CA LYS A 344 8.86 -2.22 9.94
C LYS A 344 9.36 -3.49 9.26
#